data_5eeb8fbc17a3a376b1a20d0876de6085
#
_entry.id   5eeb8fbc17a3a376b1a20d0876de6085
#
_cell.length_a   1.000
_cell.length_b   1.000
_cell.length_c   1.000
_cell.angle_alpha   90.00
_cell.angle_beta   90.00
_cell.angle_gamma   90.00
#
_symmetry.space_group_name_H-M   'P 1'
#
loop_
_entity.id
_entity.type
_entity.pdbx_description
1 polymer ?
#
loop_
_entity_poly.entity_id
_entity_poly.type
_entity_poly.pdbx_seq_one_letter_code
_entity_poly.pdbx_strand_id
1 'polypeptide(L)'
;IFILGVGLISMLTIFPIGVDSIKKVTQYSNAAVLTESAISDLRSNDIVSIVGTLTAGQSYTYPDINNINQDIQFVDSYGTTTHAQYSWQAVVKNVTTDKNLVRAQIAIFRNFNSAQFGTGMATFTTSNDSVSSVSAFPSWLTSKHYIRATDDSSDKFWYRIDTIGTSTSTITLEGNFLGTGGAGLTFSTTKDIIDIYETMFSKR
;
A
#
# COMPACT_ATOMS: atom_id res chain seq x y z
N ILE A 1 -28.71 -0.37 -44.46
CA ILE A 1 -29.08 -0.83 -43.11
C ILE A 1 -27.91 -1.63 -42.48
N PHE A 2 -27.22 -2.51 -43.21
CA PHE A 2 -26.11 -3.32 -42.67
C PHE A 2 -24.91 -2.49 -42.21
N ILE A 3 -24.51 -1.47 -42.95
CA ILE A 3 -23.38 -0.58 -42.63
C ILE A 3 -23.68 0.24 -41.36
N LEU A 4 -24.90 0.68 -41.16
CA LEU A 4 -25.31 1.45 -40.00
C LEU A 4 -25.29 0.58 -38.71
N GLY A 5 -25.66 -0.71 -38.85
CA GLY A 5 -25.61 -1.67 -37.74
C GLY A 5 -24.16 -1.96 -37.28
N VAL A 6 -23.23 -2.14 -38.21
CA VAL A 6 -21.81 -2.38 -37.89
C VAL A 6 -21.19 -1.14 -37.23
N GLY A 7 -21.53 0.06 -37.69
CA GLY A 7 -21.03 1.31 -37.09
C GLY A 7 -21.56 1.51 -35.66
N LEU A 8 -22.83 1.18 -35.39
CA LEU A 8 -23.42 1.29 -34.05
C LEU A 8 -22.80 0.29 -33.05
N ILE A 9 -22.58 -0.95 -33.49
CA ILE A 9 -21.93 -1.97 -32.67
C ILE A 9 -20.49 -1.58 -32.32
N SER A 10 -19.76 -1.04 -33.29
CA SER A 10 -18.40 -0.55 -33.07
C SER A 10 -18.34 0.59 -32.06
N MET A 11 -19.26 1.54 -32.09
CA MET A 11 -19.36 2.61 -31.08
C MET A 11 -19.70 2.06 -29.70
N LEU A 12 -20.63 1.11 -29.61
CA LEU A 12 -21.02 0.49 -28.33
C LEU A 12 -19.90 -0.31 -27.67
N THR A 13 -18.97 -0.86 -28.45
CA THR A 13 -17.80 -1.60 -27.92
C THR A 13 -16.65 -0.67 -27.48
N ILE A 14 -16.49 0.47 -28.15
CA ILE A 14 -15.42 1.43 -27.81
C ILE A 14 -15.78 2.30 -26.60
N PHE A 15 -17.06 2.61 -26.41
CA PHE A 15 -17.52 3.49 -25.33
C PHE A 15 -17.14 2.98 -23.91
N PRO A 16 -17.33 1.71 -23.54
CA PRO A 16 -16.91 1.21 -22.22
C PRO A 16 -15.41 1.32 -22.01
N ILE A 17 -14.59 1.07 -23.01
CA ILE A 17 -13.13 1.17 -22.95
C ILE A 17 -12.71 2.62 -22.70
N GLY A 18 -13.36 3.58 -23.35
CA GLY A 18 -13.13 5.00 -23.12
C GLY A 18 -13.46 5.44 -21.69
N VAL A 19 -14.58 5.00 -21.15
CA VAL A 19 -15.03 5.30 -19.78
C VAL A 19 -14.06 4.72 -18.75
N ASP A 20 -13.59 3.49 -18.94
CA ASP A 20 -12.64 2.87 -18.04
C ASP A 20 -11.26 3.55 -18.07
N SER A 21 -10.84 4.00 -19.22
CA SER A 21 -9.61 4.78 -19.38
C SER A 21 -9.69 6.12 -18.64
N ILE A 22 -10.79 6.84 -18.78
CA ILE A 22 -11.03 8.11 -18.07
C ILE A 22 -11.05 7.88 -16.54
N LYS A 23 -11.72 6.85 -16.08
CA LYS A 23 -11.73 6.51 -14.65
C LYS A 23 -10.33 6.25 -14.11
N LYS A 24 -9.50 5.50 -14.82
CA LYS A 24 -8.11 5.24 -14.43
C LYS A 24 -7.29 6.52 -14.38
N VAL A 25 -7.36 7.35 -15.42
CA VAL A 25 -6.65 8.64 -15.45
C VAL A 25 -7.05 9.53 -14.27
N THR A 26 -8.35 9.61 -13.98
CA THR A 26 -8.85 10.38 -12.83
C THR A 26 -8.34 9.81 -11.51
N GLN A 27 -8.30 8.49 -11.35
CA GLN A 27 -7.77 7.83 -10.15
C GLN A 27 -6.29 8.15 -9.94
N TYR A 28 -5.46 8.03 -10.97
CA TYR A 28 -4.04 8.36 -10.86
C TYR A 28 -3.80 9.86 -10.63
N SER A 29 -4.59 10.73 -11.24
CA SER A 29 -4.51 12.17 -10.98
C SER A 29 -4.83 12.50 -9.53
N ASN A 30 -5.90 11.92 -8.98
CA ASN A 30 -6.25 12.10 -7.57
C ASN A 30 -5.19 11.51 -6.64
N ALA A 31 -4.62 10.35 -6.97
CA ALA A 31 -3.54 9.75 -6.20
C ALA A 31 -2.30 10.65 -6.16
N ALA A 32 -1.94 11.28 -7.28
CA ALA A 32 -0.81 12.21 -7.33
C ALA A 32 -1.04 13.42 -6.44
N VAL A 33 -2.23 14.03 -6.48
CA VAL A 33 -2.58 15.18 -5.62
C VAL A 33 -2.54 14.79 -4.13
N LEU A 34 -3.07 13.62 -3.78
CA LEU A 34 -3.02 13.12 -2.41
C LEU A 34 -1.59 12.83 -1.94
N THR A 35 -0.74 12.33 -2.83
CA THR A 35 0.68 12.10 -2.52
C THR A 35 1.39 13.41 -2.19
N GLU A 36 1.18 14.46 -2.98
CA GLU A 36 1.74 15.78 -2.71
C GLU A 36 1.26 16.33 -1.36
N SER A 37 -0.04 16.16 -1.06
CA SER A 37 -0.61 16.52 0.23
C SER A 37 0.02 15.75 1.38
N ALA A 38 0.18 14.43 1.23
CA ALA A 38 0.83 13.58 2.23
C ALA A 38 2.29 13.96 2.45
N ILE A 39 3.04 14.23 1.39
CA ILE A 39 4.44 14.70 1.47
C ILE A 39 4.51 16.04 2.21
N SER A 40 3.59 16.96 1.92
CA SER A 40 3.51 18.25 2.59
C SER A 40 3.21 18.09 4.08
N ASP A 41 2.29 17.19 4.43
CA ASP A 41 1.92 16.89 5.81
C ASP A 41 3.10 16.28 6.58
N LEU A 42 3.78 15.28 6.00
CA LEU A 42 4.97 14.67 6.60
C LEU A 42 6.09 15.69 6.84
N ARG A 43 6.27 16.65 5.95
CA ARG A 43 7.25 17.74 6.11
C ARG A 43 6.83 18.74 7.17
N SER A 44 5.57 19.14 7.19
CA SER A 44 5.07 20.15 8.14
C SER A 44 5.09 19.64 9.58
N ASN A 45 4.91 18.32 9.77
CA ASN A 45 4.97 17.67 11.07
C ASN A 45 6.39 17.22 11.46
N ASP A 46 7.43 17.67 10.72
CA ASP A 46 8.84 17.34 10.98
C ASP A 46 9.08 15.83 11.25
N ILE A 47 8.60 15.01 10.32
CA ILE A 47 8.66 13.54 10.44
C ILE A 47 10.10 13.04 10.74
N VAL A 48 11.12 13.75 10.29
CA VAL A 48 12.52 13.36 10.51
C VAL A 48 12.89 13.47 11.98
N SER A 49 12.47 14.55 12.65
CA SER A 49 12.71 14.70 14.09
C SER A 49 11.93 13.66 14.90
N ILE A 50 10.66 13.42 14.55
CA ILE A 50 9.83 12.42 15.23
C ILE A 50 10.45 11.03 15.10
N VAL A 51 10.70 10.57 13.89
CA VAL A 51 11.26 9.24 13.60
C VAL A 51 12.69 9.11 14.11
N GLY A 52 13.46 10.21 14.13
CA GLY A 52 14.82 10.25 14.68
C GLY A 52 14.90 9.98 16.20
N THR A 53 13.81 10.19 16.95
CA THR A 53 13.73 9.86 18.37
C THR A 53 13.35 8.39 18.63
N LEU A 54 12.88 7.69 17.61
CA LEU A 54 12.41 6.32 17.70
C LEU A 54 13.56 5.31 17.56
N THR A 55 13.25 4.04 17.83
CA THR A 55 14.26 3.00 17.73
C THR A 55 14.77 2.84 16.30
N ALA A 56 16.09 2.89 16.13
CA ALA A 56 16.71 2.74 14.83
C ALA A 56 16.37 1.39 14.17
N GLY A 57 16.12 1.40 12.88
CA GLY A 57 15.81 0.19 12.11
C GLY A 57 14.37 -0.27 12.19
N GLN A 58 13.52 0.37 13.00
CA GLN A 58 12.09 0.07 13.06
C GLN A 58 11.31 0.92 12.07
N SER A 59 10.20 0.37 11.59
CA SER A 59 9.24 1.05 10.72
C SER A 59 7.98 1.41 11.50
N TYR A 60 7.43 2.58 11.20
CA TYR A 60 6.27 3.14 11.87
C TYR A 60 5.23 3.54 10.85
N THR A 61 3.97 3.38 11.20
CA THR A 61 2.85 3.87 10.38
C THR A 61 2.49 5.30 10.81
N TYR A 62 2.29 6.18 9.84
CA TYR A 62 1.85 7.55 10.06
C TYR A 62 0.40 7.71 9.53
N PRO A 63 -0.51 8.40 10.19
CA PRO A 63 -0.28 9.36 11.30
C PRO A 63 -0.14 8.75 12.70
N ASP A 64 -0.41 7.47 12.92
CA ASP A 64 -0.34 6.89 14.26
C ASP A 64 1.03 6.26 14.56
N ILE A 65 2.03 7.11 14.80
CA ILE A 65 3.40 6.68 15.09
C ILE A 65 3.51 5.95 16.42
N ASN A 66 2.64 6.26 17.38
CA ASN A 66 2.73 5.73 18.75
C ASN A 66 2.00 4.40 18.93
N ASN A 67 1.20 3.97 17.97
CA ASN A 67 0.41 2.76 18.07
C ASN A 67 0.78 1.77 16.98
N ILE A 68 1.77 0.95 17.28
CA ILE A 68 2.32 -0.08 16.38
C ILE A 68 1.25 -1.08 15.92
N ASN A 69 0.14 -1.19 16.65
CA ASN A 69 -0.91 -2.18 16.44
C ASN A 69 -2.23 -1.61 15.95
N GLN A 70 -2.40 -0.30 15.84
CA GLN A 70 -3.64 0.25 15.28
C GLN A 70 -3.51 0.43 13.79
N ASP A 71 -4.38 -0.30 13.10
CA ASP A 71 -4.66 -0.06 11.71
C ASP A 71 -5.16 1.37 11.52
N ILE A 72 -4.42 2.06 10.74
CA ILE A 72 -4.72 3.24 9.93
C ILE A 72 -6.07 3.87 10.22
N GLN A 73 -6.07 4.98 10.93
CA GLN A 73 -7.18 5.91 10.85
C GLN A 73 -6.98 6.81 9.63
N PHE A 74 -7.75 6.55 8.60
CA PHE A 74 -7.86 7.50 7.50
C PHE A 74 -8.72 8.65 7.94
N VAL A 75 -8.09 9.76 8.19
CA VAL A 75 -8.78 11.03 8.34
C VAL A 75 -8.99 11.55 6.92
N ASP A 76 -10.25 11.61 6.48
CA ASP A 76 -10.56 12.42 5.31
C ASP A 76 -10.26 13.89 5.65
N SER A 77 -10.13 14.72 4.64
CA SER A 77 -9.87 16.16 4.79
C SER A 77 -10.96 16.91 5.62
N TYR A 78 -11.97 16.21 6.08
CA TYR A 78 -13.10 16.73 6.87
C TYR A 78 -13.24 16.09 8.25
N GLY A 79 -12.34 15.18 8.64
CA GLY A 79 -12.37 14.58 9.98
C GLY A 79 -13.50 13.56 10.21
N THR A 80 -14.17 13.12 9.15
CA THR A 80 -15.22 12.10 9.22
C THR A 80 -14.72 10.80 8.64
N THR A 81 -14.73 9.75 9.47
CA THR A 81 -14.13 8.42 9.17
C THR A 81 -14.90 7.58 8.15
N THR A 82 -15.94 8.09 7.52
CA THR A 82 -16.91 7.15 6.97
C THR A 82 -16.97 7.04 5.46
N HIS A 83 -16.41 7.86 4.63
CA HIS A 83 -16.57 7.71 3.17
C HIS A 83 -15.56 8.48 2.29
N ALA A 84 -14.32 8.60 2.72
CA ALA A 84 -13.31 9.14 1.83
C ALA A 84 -13.16 8.24 0.60
N GLN A 85 -13.46 8.79 -0.57
CA GLN A 85 -13.30 8.08 -1.84
C GLN A 85 -11.84 7.69 -2.08
N TYR A 86 -10.91 8.47 -1.49
CA TYR A 86 -9.48 8.25 -1.48
C TYR A 86 -8.93 8.56 -0.11
N SER A 87 -7.93 7.80 0.29
CA SER A 87 -7.21 7.97 1.55
C SER A 87 -5.74 7.60 1.36
N TRP A 88 -4.89 7.98 2.30
CA TRP A 88 -3.48 7.63 2.24
C TRP A 88 -2.95 7.17 3.60
N GLN A 89 -1.88 6.40 3.54
CA GLN A 89 -1.09 6.01 4.68
C GLN A 89 0.38 6.14 4.32
N ALA A 90 1.19 6.59 5.27
CA ALA A 90 2.62 6.49 5.14
C ALA A 90 3.20 5.45 6.11
N VAL A 91 4.17 4.70 5.64
CA VAL A 91 5.07 3.91 6.47
C VAL A 91 6.43 4.59 6.42
N VAL A 92 7.01 4.87 7.58
CA VAL A 92 8.25 5.61 7.72
C VAL A 92 9.28 4.79 8.48
N LYS A 93 10.55 4.88 8.08
CA LYS A 93 11.65 4.13 8.68
C LYS A 93 12.93 4.95 8.65
N ASN A 94 13.67 4.96 9.76
CA ASN A 94 15.03 5.49 9.75
C ASN A 94 15.93 4.66 8.85
N VAL A 95 16.75 5.33 8.05
CA VAL A 95 17.89 4.66 7.40
C VAL A 95 18.91 4.34 8.47
N THR A 96 19.24 3.07 8.63
CA THR A 96 19.94 2.48 9.80
C THR A 96 21.23 3.14 10.22
N THR A 97 21.89 3.86 9.33
CA THR A 97 23.20 4.50 9.58
C THR A 97 23.09 6.01 9.80
N ASP A 98 21.96 6.61 9.45
CA ASP A 98 21.80 8.07 9.54
C ASP A 98 20.41 8.42 10.10
N LYS A 99 20.39 8.89 11.35
CA LYS A 99 19.15 9.36 12.02
C LYS A 99 18.54 10.60 11.37
N ASN A 100 19.27 11.25 10.48
CA ASN A 100 18.81 12.42 9.74
C ASN A 100 18.15 12.07 8.41
N LEU A 101 18.10 10.77 8.06
CA LEU A 101 17.49 10.30 6.82
C LEU A 101 16.35 9.31 7.11
N VAL A 102 15.18 9.62 6.61
CA VAL A 102 13.96 8.82 6.78
C VAL A 102 13.44 8.41 5.41
N ARG A 103 13.30 7.10 5.20
CA ARG A 103 12.57 6.56 4.06
C ARG A 103 11.08 6.54 4.39
N ALA A 104 10.26 7.01 3.48
CA ALA A 104 8.81 6.94 3.58
C ALA A 104 8.22 6.27 2.35
N GLN A 105 7.25 5.40 2.59
CA GLN A 105 6.39 4.81 1.57
C GLN A 105 4.98 5.31 1.81
N ILE A 106 4.38 5.96 0.81
CA ILE A 106 3.02 6.49 0.86
C ILE A 106 2.14 5.62 -0.02
N ALA A 107 1.19 4.93 0.60
CA ALA A 107 0.20 4.12 -0.10
C ALA A 107 -1.12 4.90 -0.22
N ILE A 108 -1.65 4.98 -1.43
CA ILE A 108 -2.92 5.63 -1.74
C ILE A 108 -3.99 4.57 -1.94
N PHE A 109 -5.08 4.69 -1.21
CA PHE A 109 -6.19 3.73 -1.23
C PHE A 109 -7.43 4.33 -1.88
N ARG A 110 -8.22 3.49 -2.51
CA ARG A 110 -9.55 3.80 -3.00
C ARG A 110 -10.59 3.06 -2.17
N ASN A 111 -11.62 3.77 -1.72
CA ASN A 111 -12.74 3.20 -0.96
C ASN A 111 -12.26 2.34 0.22
N PHE A 112 -11.33 2.86 1.01
CA PHE A 112 -10.76 2.14 2.13
C PHE A 112 -11.87 1.58 3.04
N ASN A 113 -11.79 0.29 3.28
CA ASN A 113 -12.61 -0.40 4.26
C ASN A 113 -11.77 -1.48 4.91
N SER A 114 -11.54 -1.38 6.21
CA SER A 114 -10.75 -2.36 6.97
C SER A 114 -11.30 -3.80 6.85
N ALA A 115 -12.60 -3.95 6.64
CA ALA A 115 -13.23 -5.26 6.40
C ALA A 115 -12.82 -5.92 5.07
N GLN A 116 -12.20 -5.18 4.15
CA GLN A 116 -11.71 -5.70 2.87
C GLN A 116 -10.24 -6.13 2.92
N PHE A 117 -9.57 -6.00 4.07
CA PHE A 117 -8.25 -6.57 4.23
C PHE A 117 -8.34 -8.08 4.45
N GLY A 118 -7.57 -8.82 3.68
CA GLY A 118 -7.26 -10.20 4.03
C GLY A 118 -6.17 -10.21 5.09
N THR A 119 -6.39 -10.93 6.17
CA THR A 119 -5.41 -11.10 7.24
C THR A 119 -5.13 -12.58 7.48
N GLY A 120 -4.00 -12.88 8.06
CA GLY A 120 -3.58 -14.24 8.39
C GLY A 120 -2.14 -14.27 8.87
N MET A 121 -1.57 -15.45 8.95
CA MET A 121 -0.17 -15.65 9.34
C MET A 121 0.63 -16.20 8.17
N ALA A 122 1.83 -15.66 7.96
CA ALA A 122 2.74 -16.09 6.92
C ALA A 122 4.20 -16.04 7.39
N THR A 123 5.04 -16.73 6.67
CA THR A 123 6.50 -16.67 6.82
C THR A 123 7.05 -15.70 5.78
N PHE A 124 7.69 -14.66 6.27
CA PHE A 124 8.48 -13.72 5.48
C PHE A 124 9.95 -14.00 5.73
N THR A 125 10.75 -14.04 4.69
CA THR A 125 12.19 -14.30 4.81
C THR A 125 12.97 -13.08 4.31
N THR A 126 13.89 -12.60 5.13
CA THR A 126 14.77 -11.45 4.79
C THR A 126 15.49 -11.68 3.48
N SER A 127 15.52 -10.66 2.65
CA SER A 127 16.18 -10.68 1.33
C SER A 127 15.64 -11.76 0.38
N ASN A 128 14.39 -12.18 0.59
CA ASN A 128 13.70 -13.15 -0.26
C ASN A 128 12.37 -12.55 -0.73
N ASP A 129 11.97 -12.89 -1.92
CA ASP A 129 10.70 -12.48 -2.52
C ASP A 129 9.55 -13.46 -2.24
N SER A 130 9.86 -14.65 -1.72
CA SER A 130 8.85 -15.68 -1.45
C SER A 130 8.26 -15.53 -0.05
N VAL A 131 6.93 -15.51 0.01
CA VAL A 131 6.14 -15.49 1.24
C VAL A 131 5.25 -16.73 1.26
N SER A 132 5.33 -17.50 2.33
CA SER A 132 4.53 -18.72 2.50
C SER A 132 3.58 -18.60 3.68
N SER A 133 2.36 -19.09 3.53
CA SER A 133 1.34 -19.11 4.58
C SER A 133 1.01 -20.53 4.98
N VAL A 134 0.72 -20.73 6.27
CA VAL A 134 0.23 -22.02 6.79
C VAL A 134 -1.20 -22.30 6.32
N SER A 135 -2.00 -21.26 6.17
CA SER A 135 -3.34 -21.30 5.58
C SER A 135 -3.31 -20.67 4.19
N ALA A 136 -4.24 -21.05 3.33
CA ALA A 136 -4.35 -20.42 2.01
C ALA A 136 -4.56 -18.91 2.14
N PHE A 137 -3.94 -18.15 1.26
CA PHE A 137 -4.22 -16.73 1.11
C PHE A 137 -5.68 -16.51 0.68
N PRO A 138 -6.27 -15.33 0.92
CA PRO A 138 -7.63 -15.03 0.51
C PRO A 138 -7.85 -15.35 -0.98
N SER A 139 -8.96 -16.01 -1.32
CA SER A 139 -9.25 -16.46 -2.68
C SER A 139 -9.38 -15.34 -3.72
N TRP A 140 -9.66 -14.11 -3.27
CA TRP A 140 -9.71 -12.92 -4.12
C TRP A 140 -8.33 -12.31 -4.42
N LEU A 141 -7.27 -12.79 -3.73
CA LEU A 141 -5.93 -12.29 -3.92
C LEU A 141 -5.43 -12.65 -5.33
N THR A 142 -4.86 -11.69 -6.01
CA THR A 142 -4.27 -11.86 -7.34
C THR A 142 -2.92 -11.18 -7.42
N SER A 143 -2.17 -11.44 -8.48
CA SER A 143 -1.01 -10.62 -8.83
C SER A 143 -1.44 -9.15 -8.97
N LYS A 144 -0.57 -8.22 -8.62
CA LYS A 144 -0.82 -6.76 -8.54
C LYS A 144 -1.56 -6.27 -7.30
N HIS A 145 -2.06 -7.15 -6.42
CA HIS A 145 -2.48 -6.75 -5.09
C HIS A 145 -1.26 -6.57 -4.18
N TYR A 146 -1.49 -6.11 -2.97
CA TYR A 146 -0.42 -5.76 -2.04
C TYR A 146 -0.53 -6.57 -0.76
N ILE A 147 0.63 -6.84 -0.16
CA ILE A 147 0.77 -7.50 1.13
C ILE A 147 1.81 -6.78 1.98
N ARG A 148 1.63 -6.79 3.29
CA ARG A 148 2.63 -6.36 4.26
C ARG A 148 2.65 -7.26 5.48
N ALA A 149 3.79 -7.37 6.15
CA ALA A 149 3.87 -7.87 7.51
C ALA A 149 3.44 -6.75 8.48
N THR A 150 2.47 -7.02 9.36
CA THR A 150 1.93 -5.98 10.26
C THR A 150 2.66 -5.95 11.59
N ASP A 151 3.18 -7.07 12.06
CA ASP A 151 3.89 -7.22 13.32
C ASP A 151 5.42 -7.36 13.18
N ASP A 152 5.97 -7.31 11.97
CA ASP A 152 7.41 -7.07 11.81
C ASP A 152 7.72 -5.60 12.11
N SER A 153 8.35 -5.37 13.26
CA SER A 153 8.72 -4.02 13.68
C SER A 153 9.77 -3.38 12.76
N SER A 154 10.53 -4.19 12.04
CA SER A 154 11.61 -3.71 11.18
C SER A 154 11.13 -3.30 9.79
N ASP A 155 10.00 -3.83 9.32
CA ASP A 155 9.48 -3.52 8.00
C ASP A 155 7.97 -3.73 7.90
N LYS A 156 7.23 -2.63 7.83
CA LYS A 156 5.77 -2.58 7.62
C LYS A 156 5.41 -2.07 6.24
N PHE A 157 6.34 -2.04 5.31
CA PHE A 157 6.11 -1.56 3.94
C PHE A 157 5.18 -2.50 3.20
N TRP A 158 4.41 -1.93 2.29
CA TRP A 158 3.58 -2.66 1.35
C TRP A 158 4.43 -3.18 0.20
N TYR A 159 4.28 -4.46 -0.10
CA TYR A 159 4.91 -5.14 -1.22
C TYR A 159 3.86 -5.55 -2.23
N ARG A 160 4.13 -5.30 -3.49
CA ARG A 160 3.27 -5.75 -4.56
C ARG A 160 3.50 -7.22 -4.82
N ILE A 161 2.41 -7.96 -5.05
CA ILE A 161 2.44 -9.38 -5.37
C ILE A 161 2.68 -9.53 -6.86
N ASP A 162 3.72 -10.26 -7.23
CA ASP A 162 4.03 -10.62 -8.61
C ASP A 162 3.26 -11.88 -9.04
N THR A 163 3.41 -12.97 -8.30
CA THR A 163 2.76 -14.23 -8.62
C THR A 163 2.13 -14.88 -7.39
N ILE A 164 1.15 -15.75 -7.65
CA ILE A 164 0.54 -16.60 -6.63
C ILE A 164 0.76 -18.03 -7.04
N GLY A 165 1.32 -18.83 -6.14
CA GLY A 165 1.56 -20.26 -6.37
C GLY A 165 0.26 -21.05 -6.57
N THR A 166 0.36 -22.15 -7.27
CA THR A 166 -0.79 -23.01 -7.61
C THR A 166 -1.50 -23.57 -6.38
N SER A 167 -0.80 -23.71 -5.26
CA SER A 167 -1.36 -24.17 -3.98
C SER A 167 -2.01 -23.05 -3.14
N THR A 168 -2.05 -21.81 -3.63
CA THR A 168 -2.54 -20.62 -2.90
C THR A 168 -1.89 -20.37 -1.52
N SER A 169 -0.90 -21.14 -1.16
CA SER A 169 -0.15 -21.02 0.11
C SER A 169 1.20 -20.32 -0.05
N THR A 170 1.59 -19.98 -1.27
CA THR A 170 2.85 -19.28 -1.56
C THR A 170 2.58 -18.14 -2.54
N ILE A 171 3.17 -16.98 -2.28
CA ILE A 171 3.17 -15.85 -3.19
C ILE A 171 4.60 -15.37 -3.40
N THR A 172 4.85 -14.73 -4.55
CA THR A 172 6.11 -14.06 -4.85
C THR A 172 5.87 -12.56 -4.89
N LEU A 173 6.76 -11.79 -4.30
CA LEU A 173 6.73 -10.33 -4.30
C LEU A 173 7.48 -9.79 -5.53
N GLU A 174 7.16 -8.58 -5.98
CA GLU A 174 7.93 -7.90 -7.04
C GLU A 174 9.33 -7.49 -6.59
N GLY A 175 9.65 -7.57 -5.30
CA GLY A 175 10.98 -7.29 -4.74
C GLY A 175 11.21 -8.03 -3.44
N ASN A 176 12.46 -8.11 -3.03
CA ASN A 176 12.83 -8.80 -1.80
C ASN A 176 12.25 -8.13 -0.55
N PHE A 177 11.77 -8.92 0.40
CA PHE A 177 11.36 -8.45 1.71
C PHE A 177 12.58 -7.89 2.48
N LEU A 178 12.48 -6.67 2.98
CA LEU A 178 13.57 -5.93 3.60
C LEU A 178 13.53 -5.95 5.14
N GLY A 179 12.54 -6.60 5.72
CA GLY A 179 12.41 -6.77 7.17
C GLY A 179 13.30 -7.86 7.72
N THR A 180 13.26 -8.03 9.04
CA THR A 180 13.94 -9.15 9.71
C THR A 180 13.30 -10.49 9.38
N GLY A 181 12.03 -10.46 9.01
CA GLY A 181 11.29 -11.68 8.70
C GLY A 181 11.01 -12.54 9.91
N GLY A 182 10.38 -13.67 9.66
CA GLY A 182 10.04 -14.65 10.69
C GLY A 182 8.91 -15.57 10.23
N ALA A 183 8.75 -16.68 10.93
CA ALA A 183 7.63 -17.57 10.75
C ALA A 183 6.42 -17.10 11.57
N GLY A 184 5.23 -17.18 10.97
CA GLY A 184 3.97 -16.85 11.66
C GLY A 184 3.75 -15.35 11.89
N LEU A 185 4.37 -14.49 11.10
CA LEU A 185 4.08 -13.07 11.14
C LEU A 185 2.66 -12.80 10.64
N THR A 186 1.95 -11.93 11.34
CA THR A 186 0.63 -11.46 10.87
C THR A 186 0.82 -10.65 9.60
N PHE A 187 -0.01 -10.90 8.60
CA PHE A 187 -0.01 -10.11 7.37
C PHE A 187 -1.35 -9.42 7.14
N SER A 188 -1.30 -8.34 6.40
CA SER A 188 -2.48 -7.72 5.77
C SER A 188 -2.31 -7.69 4.26
N THR A 189 -3.38 -8.02 3.54
CA THR A 189 -3.43 -7.91 2.08
C THR A 189 -4.58 -7.00 1.66
N THR A 190 -4.42 -6.26 0.57
CA THR A 190 -5.46 -5.42 0.03
C THR A 190 -5.39 -5.30 -1.49
N LYS A 191 -6.55 -5.11 -2.11
CA LYS A 191 -6.72 -4.78 -3.53
C LYS A 191 -6.99 -3.29 -3.76
N ASP A 192 -7.14 -2.52 -2.69
CA ASP A 192 -7.63 -1.14 -2.75
C ASP A 192 -6.50 -0.09 -2.85
N ILE A 193 -5.23 -0.52 -2.83
CA ILE A 193 -4.12 0.37 -3.14
C ILE A 193 -4.12 0.68 -4.65
N ILE A 194 -4.18 1.97 -4.97
CA ILE A 194 -4.11 2.46 -6.35
C ILE A 194 -2.66 2.56 -6.77
N ASP A 195 -1.82 3.14 -5.89
CA ASP A 195 -0.42 3.35 -6.16
C ASP A 195 0.38 3.51 -4.86
N ILE A 196 1.68 3.29 -4.95
CA ILE A 196 2.64 3.43 -3.85
C ILE A 196 3.76 4.36 -4.31
N TYR A 197 4.03 5.37 -3.50
CA TYR A 197 5.10 6.33 -3.72
C TYR A 197 6.16 6.19 -2.64
N GLU A 198 7.42 6.13 -3.05
CA GLU A 198 8.54 6.10 -2.13
C GLU A 198 9.33 7.41 -2.22
N THR A 199 9.68 7.94 -1.07
CA THR A 199 10.47 9.15 -0.96
C THR A 199 11.40 9.10 0.23
N MET A 200 12.35 10.02 0.29
CA MET A 200 13.26 10.19 1.42
C MET A 200 13.20 11.62 1.94
N PHE A 201 13.22 11.75 3.25
CA PHE A 201 13.29 13.01 3.95
C PHE A 201 14.63 13.11 4.68
N SER A 202 15.27 14.27 4.62
CA SER A 202 16.48 14.55 5.37
C SER A 202 16.25 15.73 6.31
N LYS A 203 16.88 15.69 7.48
CA LYS A 203 16.96 16.85 8.36
C LYS A 203 17.82 17.92 7.67
N ARG A 204 17.29 19.12 7.62
CA ARG A 204 18.02 20.31 7.13
C ARG A 204 18.93 20.86 8.19
#